data_d7987d0ea5322e791c8b1dff2732cf68
#
_entry.id   d7987d0ea5322e791c8b1dff2732cf68
#
_cell.length_a   1.000
_cell.length_b   1.000
_cell.length_c   1.000
_cell.angle_alpha   90.00
_cell.angle_beta   90.00
_cell.angle_gamma   90.00
#
_symmetry.space_group_name_H-M   'P 1'
#
loop_
_entity.id
_entity.type
_entity.pdbx_description
1 polymer ?
#
loop_
_entity_poly.entity_id
_entity_poly.type
_entity_poly.pdbx_seq_one_letter_code
_entity_poly.pdbx_strand_id
1 'polypeptide(L)'
;FVTLMVILAIFALLIFLPKNQTSNDQLANITVIPAATSTPMVNLTVVPTPTVENIESPISSYKFQIGDFVQITGTSGEGLRLRSGPSRSDSVNFIGLDAEVFEVIEGPIEADGFTWWYLEAPYDKTRNGWSVDEYLQSVNVP
;
A
#
# COMPACT_ATOMS: atom_id res chain seq x y z
N PHE A 1 -42.73 23.14 -20.32
CA PHE A 1 -41.79 24.27 -20.19
C PHE A 1 -41.36 24.47 -18.74
N VAL A 2 -42.27 24.44 -17.79
CA VAL A 2 -41.97 24.67 -16.35
C VAL A 2 -41.06 23.57 -15.78
N THR A 3 -41.27 22.31 -16.12
CA THR A 3 -40.45 21.17 -15.66
C THR A 3 -38.99 21.24 -16.16
N LEU A 4 -38.79 21.68 -17.38
CA LEU A 4 -37.46 21.84 -17.97
C LEU A 4 -36.67 22.95 -17.28
N MET A 5 -37.33 24.09 -16.93
CA MET A 5 -36.73 25.20 -16.22
C MET A 5 -36.33 24.82 -14.78
N VAL A 6 -37.12 24.00 -14.10
CA VAL A 6 -36.79 23.51 -12.74
C VAL A 6 -35.57 22.60 -12.76
N ILE A 7 -35.47 21.69 -13.74
CA ILE A 7 -34.32 20.80 -13.87
C ILE A 7 -33.04 21.60 -14.16
N LEU A 8 -33.13 22.61 -15.02
CA LEU A 8 -31.98 23.45 -15.38
C LEU A 8 -31.51 24.32 -14.20
N ALA A 9 -32.44 24.79 -13.36
CA ALA A 9 -32.12 25.54 -12.14
C ALA A 9 -31.44 24.67 -11.08
N ILE A 10 -31.86 23.40 -10.91
CA ILE A 10 -31.23 22.45 -9.99
C ILE A 10 -29.82 22.09 -10.47
N PHE A 11 -29.63 21.92 -11.77
CA PHE A 11 -28.32 21.62 -12.34
C PHE A 11 -27.33 22.80 -12.20
N ALA A 12 -27.79 24.02 -12.36
CA ALA A 12 -26.99 25.22 -12.13
C ALA A 12 -26.60 25.39 -10.64
N LEU A 13 -27.48 25.03 -9.71
CA LEU A 13 -27.21 25.07 -8.27
C LEU A 13 -26.14 24.06 -7.85
N LEU A 14 -26.10 22.87 -8.48
CA LEU A 14 -25.09 21.84 -8.20
C LEU A 14 -23.69 22.21 -8.70
N ILE A 15 -23.58 23.04 -9.73
CA ILE A 15 -22.30 23.50 -10.28
C ILE A 15 -21.68 24.62 -9.42
N PHE A 16 -22.53 25.35 -8.66
CA PHE A 16 -22.11 26.53 -7.89
C PHE A 16 -21.80 26.24 -6.41
N LEU A 17 -21.74 24.98 -5.99
CA LEU A 17 -21.29 24.63 -4.64
C LEU A 17 -19.78 24.88 -4.54
N PRO A 18 -19.31 25.78 -3.66
CA PRO A 18 -17.88 26.01 -3.47
C PRO A 18 -17.26 24.73 -2.93
N LYS A 19 -16.29 24.19 -3.67
CA LYS A 19 -15.39 23.16 -3.15
C LYS A 19 -14.60 23.78 -2.01
N ASN A 20 -14.93 23.41 -0.78
CA ASN A 20 -14.12 23.75 0.39
C ASN A 20 -12.76 23.09 0.22
N GLN A 21 -11.80 23.87 -0.26
CA GLN A 21 -10.39 23.54 -0.19
C GLN A 21 -9.93 23.92 1.21
N THR A 22 -9.85 22.95 2.11
CA THR A 22 -9.16 23.13 3.38
C THR A 22 -7.67 23.02 3.11
N SER A 23 -7.02 24.14 2.82
CA SER A 23 -5.57 24.25 2.81
C SER A 23 -5.11 24.26 4.27
N ASN A 24 -4.67 23.14 4.78
CA ASN A 24 -3.88 23.09 6.01
C ASN A 24 -2.45 23.51 5.67
N ASP A 25 -2.19 24.82 5.62
CA ASP A 25 -0.84 25.38 5.74
C ASP A 25 -0.37 25.18 7.19
N GLN A 26 0.13 23.99 7.49
CA GLN A 26 0.88 23.77 8.71
C GLN A 26 2.34 24.17 8.43
N LEU A 27 2.67 25.40 8.81
CA LEU A 27 4.05 25.90 8.84
C LEU A 27 4.85 24.98 9.77
N ALA A 28 5.74 24.17 9.19
CA ALA A 28 6.70 23.39 9.94
C ALA A 28 7.63 24.34 10.69
N ASN A 29 7.47 24.39 12.00
CA ASN A 29 8.39 25.11 12.88
C ASN A 29 9.69 24.30 12.98
N ILE A 30 10.72 24.71 12.22
CA ILE A 30 12.04 24.11 12.28
C ILE A 30 12.74 24.65 13.51
N THR A 31 12.74 23.88 14.59
CA THR A 31 13.60 24.16 15.75
C THR A 31 15.02 23.72 15.44
N VAL A 32 15.90 24.66 15.17
CA VAL A 32 17.34 24.41 15.05
C VAL A 32 17.91 24.21 16.45
N ILE A 33 18.27 22.98 16.80
CA ILE A 33 19.01 22.67 18.01
C ILE A 33 20.49 22.87 17.70
N PRO A 34 21.21 23.79 18.37
CA PRO A 34 22.65 23.94 18.19
C PRO A 34 23.36 22.68 18.72
N ALA A 35 24.16 22.05 17.85
CA ALA A 35 25.00 20.94 18.24
C ALA A 35 26.05 21.37 19.24
N ALA A 36 26.06 20.76 20.44
CA ALA A 36 27.14 20.89 21.38
C ALA A 36 28.41 20.24 20.81
N THR A 37 29.41 21.06 20.49
CA THR A 37 30.74 20.58 20.09
C THR A 37 31.44 19.99 21.30
N SER A 38 31.36 18.70 21.49
CA SER A 38 32.24 17.98 22.43
C SER A 38 33.42 17.41 21.65
N THR A 39 34.59 17.91 21.94
CA THR A 39 35.88 17.39 21.45
C THR A 39 36.06 15.96 21.95
N PRO A 40 36.14 14.92 21.13
CA PRO A 40 36.40 13.58 21.61
C PRO A 40 37.91 13.43 21.91
N MET A 41 38.24 13.13 23.15
CA MET A 41 39.53 12.52 23.47
C MET A 41 39.59 11.15 22.81
N VAL A 42 40.55 10.96 21.93
CA VAL A 42 40.82 9.68 21.29
C VAL A 42 41.41 8.74 22.30
N ASN A 43 40.59 7.89 22.91
CA ASN A 43 41.04 6.72 23.64
C ASN A 43 41.08 5.56 22.64
N LEU A 44 42.29 5.12 22.27
CA LEU A 44 42.50 3.96 21.40
C LEU A 44 42.19 2.67 22.18
N THR A 45 40.90 2.39 22.35
CA THR A 45 40.46 1.07 22.78
C THR A 45 40.33 0.20 21.54
N VAL A 46 41.08 -0.91 21.52
CA VAL A 46 41.02 -1.94 20.48
C VAL A 46 39.55 -2.37 20.28
N VAL A 47 38.96 -1.98 19.16
CA VAL A 47 37.62 -2.42 18.80
C VAL A 47 37.75 -3.89 18.40
N PRO A 48 37.06 -4.84 19.07
CA PRO A 48 36.92 -6.19 18.53
C PRO A 48 36.21 -6.09 17.18
N THR A 49 36.82 -6.67 16.15
CA THR A 49 36.20 -6.85 14.83
C THR A 49 34.79 -7.40 15.03
N PRO A 50 33.71 -6.73 14.55
CA PRO A 50 32.41 -7.34 14.62
C PRO A 50 32.47 -8.62 13.77
N THR A 51 32.39 -9.75 14.45
CA THR A 51 31.98 -11.00 13.79
C THR A 51 30.66 -10.68 13.11
N VAL A 52 30.63 -10.78 11.80
CA VAL A 52 29.41 -10.72 11.02
C VAL A 52 28.62 -11.94 11.49
N GLU A 53 27.79 -11.78 12.52
CA GLU A 53 26.73 -12.71 12.78
C GLU A 53 25.90 -12.71 11.49
N ASN A 54 25.96 -13.82 10.79
CA ASN A 54 25.03 -14.10 9.74
C ASN A 54 23.65 -14.11 10.39
N ILE A 55 22.98 -12.95 10.36
CA ILE A 55 21.58 -12.86 10.72
C ILE A 55 20.88 -13.64 9.62
N GLU A 56 20.74 -14.96 9.84
CA GLU A 56 19.73 -15.71 9.11
C GLU A 56 18.44 -14.97 9.38
N SER A 57 18.00 -14.22 8.39
CA SER A 57 16.66 -13.63 8.39
C SER A 57 15.71 -14.73 8.80
N PRO A 58 14.83 -14.52 9.79
CA PRO A 58 13.87 -15.55 10.17
C PRO A 58 13.20 -16.01 8.88
N ILE A 59 13.31 -17.29 8.58
CA ILE A 59 12.68 -17.89 7.40
C ILE A 59 11.23 -17.49 7.51
N SER A 60 10.82 -16.53 6.68
CA SER A 60 9.44 -16.08 6.65
C SER A 60 8.63 -17.31 6.28
N SER A 61 7.83 -17.82 7.21
CA SER A 61 6.93 -18.94 6.96
C SER A 61 5.72 -18.52 6.12
N TYR A 62 5.70 -17.28 5.66
CA TYR A 62 4.66 -16.77 4.79
C TYR A 62 4.82 -17.30 3.37
N LYS A 63 3.67 -17.42 2.71
CA LYS A 63 3.54 -18.00 1.36
C LYS A 63 4.26 -17.20 0.30
N PHE A 64 4.40 -15.87 0.48
CA PHE A 64 5.01 -14.93 -0.48
C PHE A 64 6.03 -14.02 0.19
N GLN A 65 6.85 -13.38 -0.65
CA GLN A 65 7.80 -12.31 -0.28
C GLN A 65 7.57 -11.09 -1.15
N ILE A 66 8.03 -9.92 -0.66
CA ILE A 66 8.01 -8.69 -1.46
C ILE A 66 8.88 -8.89 -2.71
N GLY A 67 8.35 -8.53 -3.87
CA GLY A 67 8.97 -8.74 -5.18
C GLY A 67 8.56 -10.04 -5.87
N ASP A 68 7.83 -10.94 -5.20
CA ASP A 68 7.28 -12.12 -5.85
C ASP A 68 6.18 -11.74 -6.84
N PHE A 69 6.06 -12.51 -7.91
CA PHE A 69 4.92 -12.42 -8.81
C PHE A 69 3.88 -13.48 -8.43
N VAL A 70 2.64 -13.04 -8.36
CA VAL A 70 1.51 -13.88 -7.99
C VAL A 70 0.40 -13.78 -9.03
N GLN A 71 -0.30 -14.87 -9.24
CA GLN A 71 -1.45 -14.95 -10.13
C GLN A 71 -2.72 -15.18 -9.32
N ILE A 72 -3.80 -14.51 -9.69
CA ILE A 72 -5.13 -14.74 -9.11
C ILE A 72 -5.66 -16.09 -9.63
N THR A 73 -6.14 -16.92 -8.70
CA THR A 73 -6.72 -18.23 -9.02
C THR A 73 -7.86 -18.58 -8.09
N GLY A 74 -8.75 -19.48 -8.53
CA GLY A 74 -9.76 -20.07 -7.66
C GLY A 74 -10.94 -19.18 -7.32
N THR A 75 -11.14 -18.06 -8.02
CA THR A 75 -12.27 -17.16 -7.76
C THR A 75 -13.57 -17.63 -8.41
N SER A 76 -13.54 -18.73 -9.16
CA SER A 76 -14.69 -19.25 -9.93
C SER A 76 -15.27 -18.23 -10.92
N GLY A 77 -14.44 -17.30 -11.40
CA GLY A 77 -14.82 -16.27 -12.35
C GLY A 77 -15.41 -15.00 -11.73
N GLU A 78 -15.59 -14.94 -10.40
CA GLU A 78 -16.05 -13.71 -9.71
C GLU A 78 -14.94 -12.67 -9.57
N GLY A 79 -13.67 -13.08 -9.68
CA GLY A 79 -12.50 -12.24 -9.49
C GLY A 79 -12.20 -11.95 -8.01
N LEU A 80 -11.01 -11.42 -7.77
CA LEU A 80 -10.49 -11.08 -6.45
C LEU A 80 -10.60 -9.57 -6.21
N ARG A 81 -11.16 -9.19 -5.06
CA ARG A 81 -11.28 -7.78 -4.68
C ARG A 81 -9.95 -7.26 -4.16
N LEU A 82 -9.40 -6.26 -4.81
CA LEU A 82 -8.28 -5.47 -4.32
C LEU A 82 -8.80 -4.22 -3.63
N ARG A 83 -8.39 -4.00 -2.37
CA ARG A 83 -8.98 -3.02 -1.46
C ARG A 83 -8.00 -1.91 -1.11
N SER A 84 -8.52 -0.80 -0.59
CA SER A 84 -7.71 0.34 -0.14
C SER A 84 -6.91 0.07 1.14
N GLY A 85 -7.26 -0.96 1.90
CA GLY A 85 -6.57 -1.38 3.13
C GLY A 85 -6.74 -2.86 3.39
N PRO A 86 -5.99 -3.42 4.38
CA PRO A 86 -5.98 -4.85 4.69
C PRO A 86 -7.15 -5.26 5.59
N SER A 87 -8.38 -4.92 5.18
CA SER A 87 -9.60 -5.30 5.88
C SER A 87 -10.74 -5.57 4.92
N ARG A 88 -11.64 -6.47 5.33
CA ARG A 88 -12.87 -6.78 4.59
C ARG A 88 -13.85 -5.59 4.55
N SER A 89 -13.73 -4.66 5.48
CA SER A 89 -14.54 -3.44 5.55
C SER A 89 -14.01 -2.30 4.69
N ASP A 90 -12.75 -2.39 4.23
CA ASP A 90 -12.15 -1.38 3.37
C ASP A 90 -12.78 -1.36 1.97
N SER A 91 -12.76 -0.19 1.34
CA SER A 91 -13.33 0.00 0.01
C SER A 91 -12.61 -0.84 -1.04
N VAL A 92 -13.36 -1.34 -2.00
CA VAL A 92 -12.80 -2.07 -3.14
C VAL A 92 -12.30 -1.07 -4.18
N ASN A 93 -10.99 -1.11 -4.50
CA ASN A 93 -10.39 -0.29 -5.54
C ASN A 93 -10.77 -0.82 -6.92
N PHE A 94 -10.60 -2.14 -7.11
CA PHE A 94 -11.03 -2.84 -8.33
C PHE A 94 -11.12 -4.36 -8.10
N ILE A 95 -11.53 -5.10 -9.12
CA ILE A 95 -11.62 -6.56 -9.13
C ILE A 95 -10.61 -7.10 -10.14
N GLY A 96 -9.62 -7.86 -9.65
CA GLY A 96 -8.68 -8.60 -10.50
C GLY A 96 -9.30 -9.91 -10.96
N LEU A 97 -9.03 -10.33 -12.19
CA LEU A 97 -9.60 -11.54 -12.78
C LEU A 97 -8.68 -12.75 -12.58
N ASP A 98 -9.25 -13.96 -12.65
CA ASP A 98 -8.47 -15.20 -12.68
C ASP A 98 -7.42 -15.14 -13.81
N ALA A 99 -6.24 -15.67 -13.54
CA ALA A 99 -5.05 -15.63 -14.39
C ALA A 99 -4.37 -14.25 -14.52
N GLU A 100 -4.87 -13.20 -13.90
CA GLU A 100 -4.19 -11.91 -13.87
C GLU A 100 -2.98 -11.95 -12.92
N VAL A 101 -1.85 -11.36 -13.33
CA VAL A 101 -0.57 -11.40 -12.59
C VAL A 101 -0.28 -10.05 -11.96
N PHE A 102 0.17 -10.09 -10.70
CA PHE A 102 0.55 -8.94 -9.89
C PHE A 102 1.91 -9.17 -9.26
N GLU A 103 2.58 -8.10 -8.90
CA GLU A 103 3.78 -8.07 -8.06
C GLU A 103 3.38 -7.81 -6.61
N VAL A 104 3.99 -8.51 -5.67
CA VAL A 104 3.82 -8.28 -4.23
C VAL A 104 4.69 -7.10 -3.82
N ILE A 105 4.07 -6.01 -3.38
CA ILE A 105 4.77 -4.76 -3.04
C ILE A 105 4.91 -4.58 -1.54
N GLU A 106 3.93 -5.03 -0.75
CA GLU A 106 3.90 -4.83 0.69
C GLU A 106 3.16 -5.99 1.39
N GLY A 107 3.42 -6.17 2.67
CA GLY A 107 2.83 -7.20 3.53
C GLY A 107 3.89 -8.15 4.11
N PRO A 108 3.46 -9.22 4.78
CA PRO A 108 2.07 -9.57 5.07
C PRO A 108 1.48 -8.77 6.24
N ILE A 109 0.16 -8.60 6.24
CA ILE A 109 -0.61 -8.07 7.37
C ILE A 109 -1.68 -9.09 7.74
N GLU A 110 -1.72 -9.49 9.01
CA GLU A 110 -2.76 -10.35 9.55
C GLU A 110 -3.94 -9.52 10.04
N ALA A 111 -5.08 -9.62 9.36
CA ALA A 111 -6.30 -8.91 9.70
C ALA A 111 -7.54 -9.69 9.27
N ASP A 112 -8.63 -9.57 10.04
CA ASP A 112 -9.92 -10.23 9.80
C ASP A 112 -9.84 -11.76 9.61
N GLY A 113 -8.78 -12.40 10.16
CA GLY A 113 -8.53 -13.84 10.03
C GLY A 113 -7.89 -14.25 8.70
N PHE A 114 -7.35 -13.32 7.95
CA PHE A 114 -6.67 -13.52 6.67
C PHE A 114 -5.28 -12.91 6.69
N THR A 115 -4.40 -13.43 5.83
CA THR A 115 -3.10 -12.84 5.50
C THR A 115 -3.28 -11.96 4.26
N TRP A 116 -2.98 -10.65 4.41
CA TRP A 116 -3.18 -9.64 3.38
C TRP A 116 -1.84 -9.23 2.77
N TRP A 117 -1.85 -9.06 1.45
CA TRP A 117 -0.72 -8.57 0.66
C TRP A 117 -1.14 -7.41 -0.22
N TYR A 118 -0.29 -6.38 -0.31
CA TYR A 118 -0.48 -5.30 -1.24
C TYR A 118 0.09 -5.68 -2.59
N LEU A 119 -0.75 -5.66 -3.59
CA LEU A 119 -0.46 -6.08 -4.95
C LEU A 119 -0.50 -4.91 -5.91
N GLU A 120 0.36 -4.94 -6.93
CA GLU A 120 0.39 -3.96 -8.01
C GLU A 120 0.56 -4.67 -9.36
N ALA A 121 -0.24 -4.28 -10.36
CA ALA A 121 -0.09 -4.86 -11.69
C ALA A 121 1.16 -4.29 -12.38
N PRO A 122 2.08 -5.14 -12.89
CA PRO A 122 3.34 -4.67 -13.48
C PRO A 122 3.15 -3.83 -14.74
N TYR A 123 2.04 -4.01 -15.44
CA TYR A 123 1.69 -3.31 -16.68
C TYR A 123 0.83 -2.05 -16.45
N ASP A 124 0.22 -1.88 -15.27
CA ASP A 124 -0.64 -0.73 -14.94
C ASP A 124 -0.62 -0.47 -13.43
N LYS A 125 0.20 0.48 -12.99
CA LYS A 125 0.40 0.83 -11.58
C LYS A 125 -0.87 1.38 -10.89
N THR A 126 -1.90 1.75 -11.65
CA THR A 126 -3.19 2.18 -11.08
C THR A 126 -4.03 0.99 -10.61
N ARG A 127 -3.70 -0.22 -11.07
CA ARG A 127 -4.33 -1.47 -10.66
C ARG A 127 -3.57 -2.05 -9.47
N ASN A 128 -3.90 -1.60 -8.28
CA ASN A 128 -3.24 -1.97 -7.04
C ASN A 128 -4.22 -2.07 -5.88
N GLY A 129 -3.79 -2.70 -4.80
CA GLY A 129 -4.56 -2.78 -3.55
C GLY A 129 -4.24 -4.01 -2.72
N TRP A 130 -4.84 -4.06 -1.54
CA TRP A 130 -4.74 -5.16 -0.59
C TRP A 130 -5.65 -6.32 -0.97
N SER A 131 -5.12 -7.52 -0.90
CA SER A 131 -5.81 -8.75 -1.23
C SER A 131 -5.38 -9.89 -0.31
N VAL A 132 -6.26 -10.87 -0.12
CA VAL A 132 -6.00 -12.06 0.70
C VAL A 132 -5.21 -13.10 -0.09
N ASP A 133 -4.35 -13.86 0.58
CA ASP A 133 -3.44 -14.83 -0.02
C ASP A 133 -4.12 -16.14 -0.48
N GLU A 134 -5.34 -16.41 -0.02
CA GLU A 134 -6.08 -17.63 -0.35
C GLU A 134 -6.29 -17.83 -1.86
N TYR A 135 -6.44 -16.71 -2.60
CA TYR A 135 -6.70 -16.70 -4.05
C TYR A 135 -5.45 -16.36 -4.86
N LEU A 136 -4.27 -16.45 -4.26
CA LEU A 136 -3.01 -16.11 -4.90
C LEU A 136 -2.11 -17.35 -5.04
N GLN A 137 -1.44 -17.48 -6.16
CA GLN A 137 -0.44 -18.49 -6.43
C GLN A 137 0.82 -17.86 -6.99
N SER A 138 2.02 -18.26 -6.48
CA SER A 138 3.29 -17.79 -7.04
C SER A 138 3.44 -18.21 -8.49
N VAL A 139 3.95 -17.30 -9.32
CA VAL A 139 4.31 -17.56 -10.71
C VAL A 139 5.73 -17.08 -10.98
N ASN A 140 6.47 -17.86 -11.77
CA ASN A 140 7.77 -17.43 -12.25
C ASN A 140 7.56 -16.61 -13.53
N VAL A 141 7.88 -15.33 -13.48
CA VAL A 141 7.92 -14.48 -14.68
C VAL A 141 9.34 -14.57 -15.23
N PRO A 142 9.51 -14.98 -16.50
CA PRO A 142 10.82 -15.14 -17.12
C PRO A 142 11.56 -13.82 -17.36
#